data_d0209e44939d777db5eb2775d17fa2db
#
_entry.id   d0209e44939d777db5eb2775d17fa2db
#
_cell.length_a   1.000
_cell.length_b   1.000
_cell.length_c   1.000
_cell.angle_alpha   90.00
_cell.angle_beta   90.00
_cell.angle_gamma   90.00
#
_symmetry.space_group_name_H-M   'P 1'
#
loop_
_entity.id
_entity.type
_entity.pdbx_description
1 polymer ?
#
loop_
_entity_poly.entity_id
_entity_poly.type
_entity_poly.pdbx_seq_one_letter_code
_entity_poly.pdbx_strand_id
1 'polypeptide(L)'
;MDRIKHIIDIIKENKEISDFKLISKKTSSKELFLIRDQVDMDRSVETDDVNVTIYADTEEGGKKFRGDSSFNTAPSDSEEEISRKVSLAYERAKFIKNKYFPLAEGTELVDEKAYIDELETIKKVKDIVYKDYGTKSKINSCEIFVNNIEENLVNSKGCDCKSKKSEIIVESIADAVGEAGSIEVYRMFTFSKLNEKEFEENIYEELKEAEDRAMSKPAEPIEAVDVIITGLDVPAFFNFYDYQASGSTHYMKLNKLKLNEEAHKGAKGDLVNITLKPEIEGSVHNSKYDSDGVKLKETQIFKDGKMINLSAGQRFASYMGIEATGNLVNIEVAPGSISIDEMRKSRHLEIKSFSSFQADASIGIFGGEFRLAKYFDGKETKIINNGAFSANIMEKGLDMYFSKEMIHIDNYYGPKYILIKDVNIG
;
A
#
# COMPACT_ATOMS: atom_id res chain seq x y z
N MET A 1 13.63 22.24 25.26
CA MET A 1 14.77 21.87 24.40
C MET A 1 14.22 21.08 23.24
N ASP A 2 14.63 21.32 22.02
CA ASP A 2 14.19 20.50 20.89
C ASP A 2 14.72 19.08 21.10
N ARG A 3 13.83 18.10 21.22
CA ARG A 3 14.14 16.68 21.51
C ARG A 3 15.07 16.08 20.46
N ILE A 4 14.83 16.39 19.18
CA ILE A 4 15.68 15.94 18.08
C ILE A 4 17.11 16.45 18.27
N LYS A 5 17.27 17.73 18.58
CA LYS A 5 18.59 18.34 18.81
C LYS A 5 19.28 17.68 20.00
N HIS A 6 18.58 17.43 21.09
CA HIS A 6 19.13 16.77 22.26
C HIS A 6 19.65 15.35 21.94
N ILE A 7 18.86 14.54 21.20
CA ILE A 7 19.31 13.21 20.77
C ILE A 7 20.53 13.29 19.86
N ILE A 8 20.58 14.28 18.95
CA ILE A 8 21.75 14.50 18.06
C ILE A 8 22.99 14.85 18.88
N ASP A 9 22.85 15.67 19.92
CA ASP A 9 23.97 16.05 20.77
C ASP A 9 24.55 14.81 21.49
N ILE A 10 23.70 13.92 22.03
CA ILE A 10 24.13 12.66 22.64
C ILE A 10 24.83 11.74 21.61
N ILE A 11 24.31 11.62 20.40
CA ILE A 11 24.94 10.81 19.34
C ILE A 11 26.34 11.34 19.01
N LYS A 12 26.52 12.65 18.95
CA LYS A 12 27.80 13.30 18.62
C LYS A 12 28.88 13.15 19.69
N GLU A 13 28.54 12.76 20.91
CA GLU A 13 29.52 12.43 21.95
C GLU A 13 30.31 11.19 21.57
N ASN A 14 29.71 10.22 20.91
CA ASN A 14 30.43 9.05 20.40
C ASN A 14 31.06 9.34 19.04
N LYS A 15 32.37 9.66 19.05
CA LYS A 15 33.17 10.02 17.85
C LYS A 15 33.40 8.86 16.88
N GLU A 16 33.08 7.63 17.28
CA GLU A 16 33.22 6.44 16.42
C GLU A 16 32.01 6.23 15.52
N ILE A 17 30.86 6.86 15.81
CA ILE A 17 29.67 6.83 14.96
C ILE A 17 29.96 7.57 13.66
N SER A 18 29.83 6.87 12.53
CA SER A 18 30.16 7.41 11.21
C SER A 18 29.11 8.37 10.71
N ASP A 19 27.85 7.98 10.84
CA ASP A 19 26.67 8.74 10.39
C ASP A 19 25.44 8.35 11.24
N PHE A 20 24.39 9.17 11.15
CA PHE A 20 23.09 8.90 11.77
C PHE A 20 21.92 9.42 10.94
N LYS A 21 20.74 8.89 11.21
CA LYS A 21 19.44 9.37 10.69
C LYS A 21 18.42 9.31 11.82
N LEU A 22 17.59 10.35 11.94
CA LEU A 22 16.46 10.41 12.85
C LEU A 22 15.19 10.68 12.07
N ILE A 23 14.12 9.97 12.43
CA ILE A 23 12.76 10.25 11.97
C ILE A 23 11.91 10.46 13.22
N SER A 24 11.41 11.66 13.42
CA SER A 24 10.45 11.99 14.48
C SER A 24 9.05 12.00 13.88
N LYS A 25 8.12 11.29 14.51
CA LYS A 25 6.71 11.25 14.10
C LYS A 25 5.84 11.60 15.30
N LYS A 26 5.09 12.69 15.17
CA LYS A 26 4.03 13.07 16.11
C LYS A 26 2.68 12.82 15.47
N THR A 27 1.79 12.17 16.20
CA THR A 27 0.43 11.92 15.74
C THR A 27 -0.55 12.38 16.80
N SER A 28 -1.49 13.24 16.41
CA SER A 28 -2.73 13.50 17.15
C SER A 28 -3.84 12.71 16.48
N SER A 29 -4.48 11.83 17.22
CA SER A 29 -5.56 10.98 16.75
C SER A 29 -6.84 11.24 17.52
N LYS A 30 -7.94 11.39 16.80
CA LYS A 30 -9.29 11.35 17.35
C LYS A 30 -9.96 10.08 16.85
N GLU A 31 -10.49 9.28 17.78
CA GLU A 31 -10.96 7.93 17.48
C GLU A 31 -12.38 7.73 18.03
N LEU A 32 -13.28 7.19 17.19
CA LEU A 32 -14.66 6.88 17.55
C LEU A 32 -14.99 5.43 17.21
N PHE A 33 -15.46 4.68 18.21
CA PHE A 33 -15.88 3.30 18.09
C PHE A 33 -17.40 3.21 18.23
N LEU A 34 -18.04 2.54 17.29
CA LEU A 34 -19.48 2.47 17.18
C LEU A 34 -19.92 1.01 17.08
N ILE A 35 -20.93 0.64 17.89
CA ILE A 35 -21.69 -0.60 17.72
C ILE A 35 -23.09 -0.21 17.25
N ARG A 36 -23.40 -0.60 16.03
CA ARG A 36 -24.53 -0.03 15.28
C ARG A 36 -24.35 1.50 15.19
N ASP A 37 -25.33 2.29 15.52
CA ASP A 37 -25.24 3.76 15.53
C ASP A 37 -24.88 4.36 16.92
N GLN A 38 -24.65 3.49 17.93
CA GLN A 38 -24.37 3.89 19.30
C GLN A 38 -22.87 4.00 19.54
N VAL A 39 -22.48 5.07 20.23
CA VAL A 39 -21.07 5.27 20.62
C VAL A 39 -20.74 4.29 21.74
N ASP A 40 -19.74 3.42 21.48
CA ASP A 40 -19.16 2.53 22.45
C ASP A 40 -17.97 3.19 23.16
N MET A 41 -17.07 3.82 22.40
CA MET A 41 -15.91 4.53 22.93
C MET A 41 -15.56 5.77 22.08
N ASP A 42 -15.13 6.83 22.74
CA ASP A 42 -14.54 8.05 22.16
C ASP A 42 -13.22 8.30 22.89
N ARG A 43 -12.13 8.40 22.16
CA ARG A 43 -10.83 8.70 22.75
C ARG A 43 -9.98 9.62 21.87
N SER A 44 -9.01 10.28 22.52
CA SER A 44 -7.95 11.02 21.84
C SER A 44 -6.61 10.41 22.24
N VAL A 45 -5.73 10.27 21.26
CA VAL A 45 -4.40 9.68 21.45
C VAL A 45 -3.37 10.64 20.87
N GLU A 46 -2.32 10.90 21.64
CA GLU A 46 -1.14 11.63 21.16
C GLU A 46 0.09 10.74 21.28
N THR A 47 0.86 10.61 20.21
CA THR A 47 2.15 9.90 20.21
C THR A 47 3.26 10.82 19.74
N ASP A 48 4.46 10.62 20.28
CA ASP A 48 5.69 11.35 19.88
C ASP A 48 6.84 10.33 19.89
N ASP A 49 7.09 9.73 18.74
CA ASP A 49 8.11 8.71 18.54
C ASP A 49 9.29 9.27 17.77
N VAL A 50 10.51 8.88 18.17
CA VAL A 50 11.71 9.15 17.38
C VAL A 50 12.43 7.85 17.10
N ASN A 51 12.49 7.49 15.83
CA ASN A 51 13.33 6.39 15.34
C ASN A 51 14.73 6.93 15.01
N VAL A 52 15.74 6.30 15.58
CA VAL A 52 17.15 6.66 15.39
C VAL A 52 17.87 5.52 14.72
N THR A 53 18.55 5.80 13.61
CA THR A 53 19.45 4.85 12.94
C THR A 53 20.89 5.32 13.09
N ILE A 54 21.75 4.46 13.61
CA ILE A 54 23.20 4.66 13.77
C ILE A 54 23.91 3.87 12.69
N TYR A 55 24.91 4.49 12.07
CA TYR A 55 25.76 3.87 11.05
C TYR A 55 27.21 3.73 11.57
N ALA A 56 27.79 2.56 11.32
CA ALA A 56 29.20 2.27 11.60
C ALA A 56 29.90 1.86 10.30
N ASP A 57 30.87 2.64 9.88
CA ASP A 57 31.72 2.31 8.72
C ASP A 57 32.93 1.49 9.19
N THR A 58 33.24 0.44 8.45
CA THR A 58 34.40 -0.42 8.69
C THR A 58 35.17 -0.64 7.41
N GLU A 59 36.44 -0.97 7.52
CA GLU A 59 37.29 -1.31 6.38
C GLU A 59 37.95 -2.65 6.61
N GLU A 60 37.86 -3.55 5.63
CA GLU A 60 38.49 -4.86 5.67
C GLU A 60 38.99 -5.25 4.27
N GLY A 61 40.26 -5.60 4.17
CA GLY A 61 40.85 -5.99 2.87
C GLY A 61 40.77 -4.91 1.80
N GLY A 62 40.85 -3.61 2.20
CA GLY A 62 40.75 -2.46 1.30
C GLY A 62 39.32 -2.20 0.77
N LYS A 63 38.30 -2.85 1.33
CA LYS A 63 36.90 -2.62 1.02
C LYS A 63 36.20 -1.92 2.18
N LYS A 64 35.41 -0.91 1.85
CA LYS A 64 34.61 -0.16 2.81
C LYS A 64 33.22 -0.81 2.96
N PHE A 65 32.79 -0.98 4.21
CA PHE A 65 31.49 -1.51 4.58
C PHE A 65 30.76 -0.51 5.45
N ARG A 66 29.44 -0.58 5.47
CA ARG A 66 28.56 0.21 6.34
C ARG A 66 27.53 -0.69 6.99
N GLY A 67 27.58 -0.77 8.31
CA GLY A 67 26.53 -1.39 9.09
C GLY A 67 25.57 -0.35 9.63
N ASP A 68 24.35 -0.76 9.91
CA ASP A 68 23.31 0.08 10.47
C ASP A 68 22.52 -0.65 11.57
N SER A 69 22.06 0.09 12.57
CA SER A 69 21.16 -0.42 13.60
C SER A 69 20.25 0.69 14.08
N SER A 70 18.96 0.37 14.26
CA SER A 70 17.96 1.35 14.67
C SER A 70 17.35 1.01 16.03
N PHE A 71 16.85 2.06 16.68
CA PHE A 71 16.07 1.97 17.93
C PHE A 71 15.06 3.10 18.02
N ASN A 72 14.03 2.93 18.85
CA ASN A 72 13.06 3.97 19.13
C ASN A 72 13.33 4.60 20.51
N THR A 73 13.05 5.91 20.60
CA THR A 73 13.03 6.64 21.87
C THR A 73 11.60 7.11 22.18
N ALA A 74 11.23 7.04 23.45
CA ALA A 74 9.98 7.60 23.97
C ALA A 74 10.24 8.98 24.63
N PRO A 75 9.21 9.84 24.79
CA PRO A 75 9.35 11.10 25.53
C PRO A 75 9.80 10.93 26.98
N SER A 76 9.56 9.75 27.56
CA SER A 76 9.93 9.40 28.94
C SER A 76 11.36 8.89 29.12
N ASP A 77 12.09 8.63 28.02
CA ASP A 77 13.47 8.14 28.10
C ASP A 77 14.40 9.19 28.71
N SER A 78 15.18 8.78 29.71
CA SER A 78 16.23 9.61 30.28
C SER A 78 17.42 9.75 29.33
N GLU A 79 18.26 10.77 29.54
CA GLU A 79 19.50 10.96 28.80
C GLU A 79 20.43 9.73 28.86
N GLU A 80 20.54 9.12 30.06
CA GLU A 80 21.33 7.88 30.25
C GLU A 80 20.75 6.72 29.43
N GLU A 81 19.41 6.61 29.35
CA GLU A 81 18.78 5.56 28.57
C GLU A 81 18.96 5.77 27.08
N ILE A 82 18.85 7.01 26.59
CA ILE A 82 19.13 7.34 25.18
C ILE A 82 20.61 7.04 24.86
N SER A 83 21.57 7.46 25.72
CA SER A 83 22.98 7.19 25.54
C SER A 83 23.28 5.68 25.51
N ARG A 84 22.64 4.89 26.39
CA ARG A 84 22.75 3.43 26.37
C ARG A 84 22.21 2.82 25.07
N LYS A 85 21.05 3.30 24.56
CA LYS A 85 20.47 2.85 23.29
C LYS A 85 21.38 3.18 22.11
N VAL A 86 21.96 4.38 22.07
CA VAL A 86 22.95 4.80 21.06
C VAL A 86 24.17 3.89 21.06
N SER A 87 24.75 3.61 22.22
CA SER A 87 25.92 2.74 22.37
C SER A 87 25.63 1.32 21.90
N LEU A 88 24.48 0.75 22.29
CA LEU A 88 24.07 -0.59 21.84
C LEU A 88 23.82 -0.65 20.33
N ALA A 89 23.21 0.38 19.73
CA ALA A 89 22.99 0.44 18.30
C ALA A 89 24.32 0.52 17.54
N TYR A 90 25.27 1.31 18.01
CA TYR A 90 26.62 1.37 17.44
C TYR A 90 27.34 0.01 17.50
N GLU A 91 27.34 -0.65 18.68
CA GLU A 91 27.94 -1.98 18.81
C GLU A 91 27.31 -3.01 17.86
N ARG A 92 25.99 -2.99 17.68
CA ARG A 92 25.28 -3.86 16.72
C ARG A 92 25.64 -3.53 15.27
N ALA A 93 25.70 -2.24 14.91
CA ALA A 93 26.03 -1.80 13.56
C ALA A 93 27.42 -2.27 13.12
N LYS A 94 28.41 -2.32 14.02
CA LYS A 94 29.78 -2.80 13.70
C LYS A 94 29.84 -4.25 13.20
N PHE A 95 28.88 -5.09 13.55
CA PHE A 95 28.84 -6.49 13.12
C PHE A 95 28.19 -6.68 11.73
N ILE A 96 27.55 -5.63 11.20
CA ILE A 96 26.85 -5.69 9.92
C ILE A 96 27.76 -5.17 8.81
N LYS A 97 28.05 -6.01 7.82
CA LYS A 97 28.97 -5.68 6.71
C LYS A 97 28.20 -5.56 5.39
N ASN A 98 27.38 -4.51 5.26
CA ASN A 98 26.82 -4.16 3.95
C ASN A 98 27.87 -3.45 3.09
N LYS A 99 27.80 -3.60 1.76
CA LYS A 99 28.56 -2.74 0.85
C LYS A 99 28.30 -1.28 1.22
N TYR A 100 29.35 -0.44 1.25
CA TYR A 100 29.20 0.98 1.58
C TYR A 100 28.26 1.70 0.62
N PHE A 101 27.44 2.60 1.16
CA PHE A 101 26.60 3.54 0.42
C PHE A 101 26.57 4.89 1.16
N PRO A 102 26.53 6.03 0.43
CA PRO A 102 26.36 7.34 1.05
C PRO A 102 24.91 7.54 1.50
N LEU A 103 24.67 8.33 2.54
CA LEU A 103 23.34 8.85 2.86
C LEU A 103 22.95 9.93 1.85
N ALA A 104 21.66 10.24 1.78
CA ALA A 104 21.20 11.43 1.04
C ALA A 104 21.80 12.70 1.66
N GLU A 105 22.21 13.66 0.81
CA GLU A 105 22.94 14.86 1.22
C GLU A 105 22.14 16.14 0.92
N GLY A 106 22.12 17.07 1.88
CA GLY A 106 21.67 18.44 1.68
C GLY A 106 20.23 18.62 1.23
N THR A 107 19.36 17.63 1.49
CA THR A 107 17.95 17.70 1.10
C THR A 107 17.17 18.49 2.15
N GLU A 108 16.74 19.69 1.78
CA GLU A 108 15.82 20.49 2.59
C GLU A 108 14.46 20.52 1.89
N LEU A 109 13.47 19.84 2.45
CA LEU A 109 12.12 19.76 1.88
C LEU A 109 11.06 20.01 2.94
N VAL A 110 10.09 20.81 2.58
CA VAL A 110 8.90 21.06 3.40
C VAL A 110 7.67 20.64 2.59
N ASP A 111 6.89 19.73 3.17
CA ASP A 111 5.64 19.21 2.62
C ASP A 111 4.52 19.32 3.67
N GLU A 112 4.16 20.55 3.99
CA GLU A 112 3.13 20.82 4.99
C GLU A 112 1.78 21.02 4.32
N LYS A 113 0.84 20.09 4.59
CA LYS A 113 -0.57 20.21 4.24
C LYS A 113 -1.36 20.70 5.45
N ALA A 114 -2.47 21.41 5.21
CA ALA A 114 -3.35 21.79 6.29
C ALA A 114 -3.96 20.54 6.95
N TYR A 115 -4.00 20.54 8.26
CA TYR A 115 -4.70 19.52 9.01
C TYR A 115 -6.21 19.57 8.75
N ILE A 116 -6.83 18.40 8.73
CA ILE A 116 -8.29 18.30 8.68
C ILE A 116 -8.90 18.52 10.06
N ASP A 117 -10.16 18.99 10.08
CA ASP A 117 -10.94 19.06 11.33
C ASP A 117 -11.39 17.65 11.70
N GLU A 118 -10.87 17.13 12.80
CA GLU A 118 -11.06 15.76 13.25
C GLU A 118 -12.54 15.51 13.61
N LEU A 119 -13.17 16.42 14.36
CA LEU A 119 -14.55 16.24 14.83
C LEU A 119 -15.57 16.38 13.70
N GLU A 120 -15.38 17.34 12.81
CA GLU A 120 -16.24 17.51 11.63
C GLU A 120 -16.13 16.29 10.72
N THR A 121 -14.90 15.78 10.52
CA THR A 121 -14.64 14.60 9.68
C THR A 121 -15.28 13.35 10.26
N ILE A 122 -15.10 13.08 11.55
CA ILE A 122 -15.74 11.93 12.24
C ILE A 122 -17.26 12.01 12.10
N LYS A 123 -17.84 13.20 12.30
CA LYS A 123 -19.28 13.37 12.14
C LYS A 123 -19.75 13.02 10.73
N LYS A 124 -19.08 13.53 9.69
CA LYS A 124 -19.42 13.25 8.30
C LYS A 124 -19.29 11.76 7.97
N VAL A 125 -18.21 11.12 8.40
CA VAL A 125 -18.00 9.68 8.22
C VAL A 125 -19.12 8.90 8.90
N LYS A 126 -19.44 9.19 10.16
CA LYS A 126 -20.54 8.54 10.87
C LYS A 126 -21.89 8.71 10.15
N ASP A 127 -22.20 9.94 9.70
CA ASP A 127 -23.46 10.24 9.01
C ASP A 127 -23.58 9.44 7.70
N ILE A 128 -22.47 9.21 6.99
CA ILE A 128 -22.42 8.39 5.78
C ILE A 128 -22.57 6.90 6.11
N VAL A 129 -21.79 6.39 7.07
CA VAL A 129 -21.78 4.95 7.42
C VAL A 129 -23.15 4.45 7.87
N TYR A 130 -23.90 5.27 8.61
CA TYR A 130 -25.21 4.90 9.16
C TYR A 130 -26.40 5.53 8.41
N LYS A 131 -26.17 6.08 7.22
CA LYS A 131 -27.23 6.53 6.31
C LYS A 131 -28.13 5.35 5.90
N ASP A 132 -29.41 5.61 5.72
CA ASP A 132 -30.34 4.61 5.17
C ASP A 132 -30.11 4.45 3.65
N TYR A 133 -29.54 3.32 3.27
CA TYR A 133 -29.29 2.95 1.86
C TYR A 133 -30.40 2.09 1.24
N GLY A 134 -31.50 1.80 1.99
CA GLY A 134 -32.58 0.95 1.53
C GLY A 134 -32.19 -0.53 1.38
N THR A 135 -31.10 -0.97 2.00
CA THR A 135 -30.61 -2.35 2.02
C THR A 135 -31.19 -3.14 3.20
N LYS A 136 -31.20 -4.47 3.11
CA LYS A 136 -31.55 -5.36 4.24
C LYS A 136 -30.37 -5.57 5.18
N SER A 137 -29.16 -5.50 4.64
CA SER A 137 -27.90 -5.48 5.40
C SER A 137 -27.75 -4.18 6.17
N LYS A 138 -26.94 -4.20 7.23
CA LYS A 138 -26.68 -3.04 8.08
C LYS A 138 -25.23 -3.03 8.52
N ILE A 139 -24.69 -1.84 8.81
CA ILE A 139 -23.38 -1.73 9.48
C ILE A 139 -23.59 -2.10 10.96
N ASN A 140 -22.91 -3.17 11.37
CA ASN A 140 -22.94 -3.70 12.74
C ASN A 140 -21.97 -2.97 13.65
N SER A 141 -20.75 -2.70 13.18
CA SER A 141 -19.75 -1.91 13.91
C SER A 141 -18.96 -1.04 12.96
N CYS A 142 -18.44 0.07 13.49
CA CYS A 142 -17.58 0.96 12.76
C CYS A 142 -16.55 1.58 13.71
N GLU A 143 -15.29 1.62 13.28
CA GLU A 143 -14.21 2.31 13.95
C GLU A 143 -13.70 3.42 13.03
N ILE A 144 -13.57 4.64 13.55
CA ILE A 144 -13.16 5.81 12.79
C ILE A 144 -11.95 6.41 13.46
N PHE A 145 -10.84 6.53 12.74
CA PHE A 145 -9.61 7.17 13.19
C PHE A 145 -9.31 8.37 12.29
N VAL A 146 -9.14 9.53 12.89
CA VAL A 146 -8.71 10.74 12.18
C VAL A 146 -7.39 11.20 12.78
N ASN A 147 -6.33 11.05 12.00
CA ASN A 147 -4.95 11.28 12.41
C ASN A 147 -4.40 12.54 11.76
N ASN A 148 -3.85 13.45 12.56
CA ASN A 148 -3.02 14.55 12.11
C ASN A 148 -1.56 14.26 12.46
N ILE A 149 -0.69 14.18 11.45
CA ILE A 149 0.67 13.66 11.55
C ILE A 149 1.66 14.75 11.18
N GLU A 150 2.67 14.95 12.04
CA GLU A 150 3.87 15.75 11.75
C GLU A 150 5.09 14.82 11.76
N GLU A 151 5.88 14.86 10.69
CA GLU A 151 7.10 14.07 10.57
C GLU A 151 8.29 14.98 10.25
N ASN A 152 9.41 14.75 10.95
CA ASN A 152 10.68 15.38 10.67
C ASN A 152 11.75 14.32 10.45
N LEU A 153 12.48 14.42 9.34
CA LEU A 153 13.61 13.57 9.02
C LEU A 153 14.87 14.42 8.97
N VAL A 154 15.86 14.04 9.77
CA VAL A 154 17.19 14.66 9.73
C VAL A 154 18.28 13.58 9.65
N ASN A 155 19.40 13.89 8.98
CA ASN A 155 20.57 13.02 8.99
C ASN A 155 21.87 13.81 9.16
N SER A 156 22.97 13.09 9.38
CA SER A 156 24.31 13.69 9.57
C SER A 156 24.89 14.37 8.31
N LYS A 157 24.25 14.21 7.15
CA LYS A 157 24.69 14.78 5.86
C LYS A 157 23.88 16.01 5.45
N GLY A 158 23.13 16.59 6.38
CA GLY A 158 22.42 17.85 6.16
C GLY A 158 21.05 17.70 5.50
N CYS A 159 20.44 16.52 5.52
CA CYS A 159 19.01 16.41 5.24
C CYS A 159 18.22 16.99 6.41
N ASP A 160 17.22 17.84 6.11
CA ASP A 160 16.21 18.39 7.02
C ASP A 160 14.88 18.43 6.25
N CYS A 161 14.09 17.38 6.40
CA CYS A 161 12.82 17.23 5.69
C CYS A 161 11.66 17.23 6.70
N LYS A 162 10.61 17.98 6.39
CA LYS A 162 9.43 18.14 7.25
C LYS A 162 8.17 17.90 6.48
N SER A 163 7.23 17.17 7.08
CA SER A 163 5.91 17.00 6.50
C SER A 163 4.81 17.14 7.55
N LYS A 164 3.65 17.63 7.10
CA LYS A 164 2.39 17.58 7.81
C LYS A 164 1.33 17.01 6.90
N LYS A 165 0.59 16.05 7.40
CA LYS A 165 -0.49 15.38 6.65
C LYS A 165 -1.58 14.91 7.57
N SER A 166 -2.74 14.59 7.00
CA SER A 166 -3.82 13.93 7.71
C SER A 166 -4.12 12.59 7.06
N GLU A 167 -4.68 11.68 7.86
CA GLU A 167 -5.09 10.35 7.46
C GLU A 167 -6.44 10.04 8.12
N ILE A 168 -7.37 9.49 7.36
CA ILE A 168 -8.65 9.00 7.83
C ILE A 168 -8.65 7.51 7.59
N ILE A 169 -8.88 6.73 8.65
CA ILE A 169 -9.06 5.28 8.56
C ILE A 169 -10.47 4.97 9.06
N VAL A 170 -11.21 4.21 8.28
CA VAL A 170 -12.55 3.73 8.65
C VAL A 170 -12.58 2.23 8.50
N GLU A 171 -12.83 1.54 9.60
CA GLU A 171 -13.07 0.11 9.60
C GLU A 171 -14.56 -0.14 9.84
N SER A 172 -15.19 -0.93 9.00
CA SER A 172 -16.62 -1.24 9.10
C SER A 172 -16.88 -2.73 8.96
N ILE A 173 -17.93 -3.19 9.63
CA ILE A 173 -18.47 -4.54 9.49
C ILE A 173 -19.94 -4.42 9.13
N ALA A 174 -20.29 -4.85 7.92
CA ALA A 174 -21.66 -5.01 7.48
C ALA A 174 -22.15 -6.42 7.77
N ASP A 175 -23.38 -6.57 8.27
CA ASP A 175 -24.02 -7.86 8.49
C ASP A 175 -25.26 -8.04 7.62
N ALA A 176 -25.52 -9.30 7.24
CA ALA A 176 -26.73 -9.72 6.55
C ALA A 176 -27.11 -11.15 6.94
N VAL A 177 -28.39 -11.48 6.84
CA VAL A 177 -28.91 -12.83 7.08
C VAL A 177 -29.67 -13.29 5.85
N GLY A 178 -29.38 -14.52 5.38
CA GLY A 178 -30.04 -15.11 4.22
C GLY A 178 -29.93 -16.64 4.18
N GLU A 179 -30.06 -17.25 3.00
CA GLU A 179 -29.96 -18.69 2.81
C GLU A 179 -28.61 -19.28 3.22
N ALA A 180 -27.50 -18.53 3.05
CA ALA A 180 -26.17 -18.93 3.48
C ALA A 180 -25.91 -18.72 4.99
N GLY A 181 -26.91 -18.25 5.75
CA GLY A 181 -26.82 -17.99 7.18
C GLY A 181 -26.54 -16.51 7.51
N SER A 182 -25.91 -16.27 8.66
CA SER A 182 -25.44 -14.94 9.05
C SER A 182 -24.06 -14.68 8.44
N ILE A 183 -23.92 -13.56 7.75
CA ILE A 183 -22.68 -13.15 7.04
C ILE A 183 -22.23 -11.82 7.59
N GLU A 184 -20.91 -11.71 7.79
CA GLU A 184 -20.23 -10.46 8.08
C GLU A 184 -19.24 -10.14 6.95
N VAL A 185 -19.21 -8.88 6.54
CA VAL A 185 -18.26 -8.31 5.58
C VAL A 185 -17.47 -7.23 6.29
N TYR A 186 -16.17 -7.40 6.39
CA TYR A 186 -15.23 -6.39 6.90
C TYR A 186 -14.67 -5.58 5.75
N ARG A 187 -14.59 -4.26 5.93
CA ARG A 187 -13.91 -3.33 5.04
C ARG A 187 -13.05 -2.35 5.85
N MET A 188 -11.91 -1.99 5.26
CA MET A 188 -11.07 -0.90 5.74
C MET A 188 -10.88 0.09 4.60
N PHE A 189 -11.11 1.37 4.90
CA PHE A 189 -10.92 2.49 3.97
C PHE A 189 -9.87 3.43 4.55
N THR A 190 -8.93 3.85 3.69
CA THR A 190 -7.85 4.77 4.09
C THR A 190 -7.75 5.88 3.05
N PHE A 191 -7.82 7.13 3.49
CA PHE A 191 -7.72 8.28 2.60
C PHE A 191 -7.15 9.52 3.32
N SER A 192 -6.47 10.39 2.58
CA SER A 192 -5.93 11.64 3.13
C SER A 192 -6.97 12.76 3.20
N LYS A 193 -8.10 12.61 2.50
CA LYS A 193 -9.22 13.54 2.47
C LYS A 193 -10.51 12.80 2.13
N LEU A 194 -11.58 13.08 2.87
CA LEU A 194 -12.89 12.48 2.64
C LEU A 194 -13.50 13.00 1.33
N ASN A 195 -13.76 12.08 0.39
CA ASN A 195 -14.66 12.27 -0.74
C ASN A 195 -16.00 11.65 -0.37
N GLU A 196 -16.94 12.47 0.10
CA GLU A 196 -18.21 12.00 0.67
C GLU A 196 -18.99 11.13 -0.32
N LYS A 197 -19.04 11.51 -1.60
CA LYS A 197 -19.77 10.76 -2.63
C LYS A 197 -19.17 9.39 -2.89
N GLU A 198 -17.87 9.31 -3.06
CA GLU A 198 -17.15 8.06 -3.28
C GLU A 198 -17.26 7.15 -2.06
N PHE A 199 -17.16 7.72 -0.87
CA PHE A 199 -17.31 6.96 0.37
C PHE A 199 -18.74 6.43 0.57
N GLU A 200 -19.78 7.20 0.22
CA GLU A 200 -21.16 6.70 0.18
C GLU A 200 -21.32 5.51 -0.76
N GLU A 201 -20.72 5.56 -1.96
CA GLU A 201 -20.73 4.47 -2.93
C GLU A 201 -20.04 3.23 -2.35
N ASN A 202 -18.91 3.38 -1.68
CA ASN A 202 -18.16 2.29 -1.05
C ASN A 202 -18.95 1.60 0.07
N ILE A 203 -19.62 2.35 0.95
CA ILE A 203 -20.49 1.78 2.00
C ILE A 203 -21.68 1.07 1.38
N TYR A 204 -22.29 1.64 0.35
CA TYR A 204 -23.37 0.95 -0.36
C TYR A 204 -22.91 -0.37 -1.01
N GLU A 205 -21.74 -0.39 -1.64
CA GLU A 205 -21.15 -1.61 -2.21
C GLU A 205 -20.87 -2.66 -1.13
N GLU A 206 -20.38 -2.27 0.05
CA GLU A 206 -20.15 -3.17 1.19
C GLU A 206 -21.46 -3.81 1.68
N LEU A 207 -22.51 -3.00 1.85
CA LEU A 207 -23.83 -3.48 2.26
C LEU A 207 -24.42 -4.45 1.22
N LYS A 208 -24.29 -4.14 -0.08
CA LYS A 208 -24.73 -5.03 -1.16
C LYS A 208 -23.93 -6.33 -1.23
N GLU A 209 -22.63 -6.28 -0.93
CA GLU A 209 -21.82 -7.49 -0.83
C GLU A 209 -22.32 -8.41 0.28
N ALA A 210 -22.64 -7.86 1.46
CA ALA A 210 -23.18 -8.64 2.56
C ALA A 210 -24.50 -9.34 2.16
N GLU A 211 -25.44 -8.64 1.49
CA GLU A 211 -26.66 -9.22 0.96
C GLU A 211 -26.40 -10.34 -0.06
N ASP A 212 -25.55 -10.07 -1.06
CA ASP A 212 -25.22 -11.04 -2.11
C ASP A 212 -24.58 -12.31 -1.50
N ARG A 213 -23.65 -12.14 -0.51
CA ARG A 213 -23.04 -13.28 0.19
C ARG A 213 -24.05 -14.08 1.02
N ALA A 214 -24.99 -13.42 1.67
CA ALA A 214 -26.04 -14.10 2.44
C ALA A 214 -26.98 -14.96 1.55
N MET A 215 -27.03 -14.67 0.25
CA MET A 215 -27.86 -15.41 -0.74
C MET A 215 -27.00 -16.33 -1.63
N SER A 216 -25.68 -16.37 -1.46
CA SER A 216 -24.76 -17.14 -2.31
C SER A 216 -24.85 -18.64 -2.04
N LYS A 217 -24.49 -19.44 -3.06
CA LYS A 217 -24.43 -20.91 -2.99
C LYS A 217 -23.00 -21.38 -3.29
N PRO A 218 -22.58 -22.53 -2.75
CA PRO A 218 -21.26 -23.08 -3.06
C PRO A 218 -21.05 -23.23 -4.57
N ALA A 219 -19.86 -22.88 -5.04
CA ALA A 219 -19.46 -23.07 -6.42
C ALA A 219 -19.28 -24.57 -6.73
N GLU A 220 -19.65 -24.97 -7.94
CA GLU A 220 -19.20 -26.22 -8.54
C GLU A 220 -17.94 -25.95 -9.40
N PRO A 221 -17.14 -26.96 -9.72
CA PRO A 221 -15.99 -26.79 -10.61
C PRO A 221 -16.40 -26.21 -11.98
N ILE A 222 -15.68 -25.19 -12.43
CA ILE A 222 -15.95 -24.52 -13.70
C ILE A 222 -14.67 -24.52 -14.53
N GLU A 223 -14.74 -25.16 -15.69
CA GLU A 223 -13.59 -25.22 -16.61
C GLU A 223 -13.63 -24.08 -17.64
N ALA A 224 -12.45 -23.60 -18.03
CA ALA A 224 -12.23 -22.67 -19.12
C ALA A 224 -13.18 -21.44 -19.09
N VAL A 225 -13.20 -20.70 -17.98
CA VAL A 225 -14.03 -19.51 -17.82
C VAL A 225 -13.17 -18.25 -17.81
N ASP A 226 -13.70 -17.18 -18.39
CA ASP A 226 -13.09 -15.84 -18.27
C ASP A 226 -13.32 -15.32 -16.85
N VAL A 227 -12.26 -14.93 -16.15
CA VAL A 227 -12.33 -14.39 -14.79
C VAL A 227 -12.18 -12.88 -14.81
N ILE A 228 -13.09 -12.17 -14.16
CA ILE A 228 -12.99 -10.73 -13.91
C ILE A 228 -12.67 -10.52 -12.43
N ILE A 229 -11.46 -10.00 -12.14
CA ILE A 229 -11.08 -9.55 -10.79
C ILE A 229 -11.57 -8.13 -10.62
N THR A 230 -12.13 -7.79 -9.46
CA THR A 230 -12.75 -6.49 -9.23
C THR A 230 -12.19 -5.75 -8.02
N GLY A 231 -12.21 -4.43 -8.09
CA GLY A 231 -12.10 -3.52 -6.94
C GLY A 231 -10.82 -3.69 -6.13
N LEU A 232 -10.98 -4.02 -4.86
CA LEU A 232 -9.93 -3.95 -3.84
C LEU A 232 -8.76 -4.93 -4.07
N ASP A 233 -8.95 -5.98 -4.86
CA ASP A 233 -7.92 -7.00 -5.11
C ASP A 233 -7.04 -6.67 -6.33
N VAL A 234 -7.47 -5.70 -7.18
CA VAL A 234 -6.73 -5.29 -8.39
C VAL A 234 -5.35 -4.69 -8.08
N PRO A 235 -5.18 -3.83 -7.06
CA PRO A 235 -3.86 -3.29 -6.74
C PRO A 235 -2.81 -4.37 -6.45
N ALA A 236 -3.18 -5.43 -5.73
CA ALA A 236 -2.27 -6.53 -5.40
C ALA A 236 -1.71 -7.25 -6.64
N PHE A 237 -2.51 -7.33 -7.73
CA PHE A 237 -2.04 -7.86 -9.00
C PHE A 237 -0.91 -7.00 -9.61
N PHE A 238 -1.05 -5.66 -9.59
CA PHE A 238 -0.05 -4.77 -10.16
C PHE A 238 1.23 -4.65 -9.32
N ASN A 239 1.20 -5.03 -8.04
CA ASN A 239 2.39 -5.11 -7.19
C ASN A 239 3.46 -6.07 -7.75
N PHE A 240 3.08 -7.05 -8.59
CA PHE A 240 4.05 -7.88 -9.32
C PHE A 240 4.99 -7.01 -10.16
N TYR A 241 4.47 -6.09 -10.94
CA TYR A 241 5.28 -5.26 -11.84
C TYR A 241 6.16 -4.28 -11.07
N ASP A 242 5.63 -3.67 -9.99
CA ASP A 242 6.41 -2.79 -9.12
C ASP A 242 7.58 -3.56 -8.49
N TYR A 243 7.34 -4.75 -7.93
CA TYR A 243 8.38 -5.62 -7.39
C TYR A 243 9.45 -5.94 -8.44
N GLN A 244 9.04 -6.26 -9.69
CA GLN A 244 9.97 -6.58 -10.77
C GLN A 244 10.84 -5.37 -11.15
N ALA A 245 10.35 -4.14 -11.04
CA ALA A 245 11.09 -2.91 -11.34
C ALA A 245 11.82 -2.32 -10.13
N SER A 246 11.76 -2.95 -8.95
CA SER A 246 12.45 -2.49 -7.77
C SER A 246 13.97 -2.67 -7.89
N GLY A 247 14.74 -1.63 -7.59
CA GLY A 247 16.20 -1.68 -7.57
C GLY A 247 16.75 -2.68 -6.58
N SER A 248 16.08 -2.93 -5.45
CA SER A 248 16.48 -3.94 -4.47
C SER A 248 16.39 -5.35 -5.05
N THR A 249 15.29 -5.68 -5.72
CA THR A 249 15.09 -7.00 -6.36
C THR A 249 16.06 -7.21 -7.50
N HIS A 250 16.34 -6.18 -8.30
CA HIS A 250 17.36 -6.22 -9.35
C HIS A 250 18.76 -6.48 -8.80
N TYR A 251 19.17 -5.73 -7.77
CA TYR A 251 20.50 -5.93 -7.16
C TYR A 251 20.63 -7.33 -6.56
N MET A 252 19.60 -7.83 -5.89
CA MET A 252 19.59 -9.17 -5.28
C MET A 252 19.33 -10.30 -6.28
N LYS A 253 19.06 -9.98 -7.56
CA LYS A 253 18.74 -10.95 -8.63
C LYS A 253 17.49 -11.81 -8.33
N LEU A 254 16.49 -11.20 -7.71
CA LEU A 254 15.22 -11.84 -7.38
C LEU A 254 14.13 -11.58 -8.43
N ASN A 255 14.37 -10.64 -9.35
CA ASN A 255 13.46 -10.30 -10.44
C ASN A 255 13.48 -11.35 -11.55
N LYS A 256 12.33 -11.56 -12.21
CA LYS A 256 12.18 -12.40 -13.41
C LYS A 256 12.25 -11.58 -14.70
N LEU A 257 11.71 -10.35 -14.65
CA LEU A 257 11.74 -9.42 -15.77
C LEU A 257 13.06 -8.66 -15.79
N LYS A 258 13.57 -8.38 -16.99
CA LYS A 258 14.81 -7.64 -17.15
C LYS A 258 14.56 -6.24 -17.70
N LEU A 259 15.41 -5.32 -17.29
CA LEU A 259 15.36 -3.94 -17.81
C LEU A 259 15.51 -3.95 -19.34
N ASN A 260 14.68 -3.19 -20.03
CA ASN A 260 14.57 -3.08 -21.48
C ASN A 260 14.00 -4.33 -22.19
N GLU A 261 13.44 -5.29 -21.48
CA GLU A 261 12.72 -6.43 -22.07
C GLU A 261 11.18 -6.28 -21.90
N GLU A 262 10.43 -6.87 -22.83
CA GLU A 262 8.98 -6.95 -22.76
C GLU A 262 8.57 -7.98 -21.68
N ALA A 263 7.63 -7.60 -20.80
CA ALA A 263 7.11 -8.49 -19.77
C ALA A 263 6.35 -9.68 -20.38
N HIS A 264 5.58 -9.44 -21.44
CA HIS A 264 4.73 -10.43 -22.10
C HIS A 264 4.93 -10.35 -23.61
N LYS A 265 5.96 -11.03 -24.09
CA LYS A 265 6.31 -11.04 -25.52
C LYS A 265 5.22 -11.73 -26.35
N GLY A 266 4.65 -10.99 -27.29
CA GLY A 266 3.57 -11.49 -28.16
C GLY A 266 2.18 -11.46 -27.49
N ALA A 267 1.97 -10.61 -26.49
CA ALA A 267 0.67 -10.40 -25.87
C ALA A 267 -0.41 -10.03 -26.90
N LYS A 268 -1.59 -10.60 -26.72
CA LYS A 268 -2.82 -10.27 -27.49
C LYS A 268 -3.70 -9.29 -26.73
N GLY A 269 -3.58 -9.27 -25.40
CA GLY A 269 -4.28 -8.37 -24.51
C GLY A 269 -3.60 -7.02 -24.35
N ASP A 270 -3.96 -6.33 -23.27
CA ASP A 270 -3.44 -4.99 -22.97
C ASP A 270 -1.97 -5.08 -22.49
N LEU A 271 -1.18 -4.10 -22.89
CA LEU A 271 0.18 -3.91 -22.44
C LEU A 271 0.21 -2.98 -21.23
N VAL A 272 0.95 -3.38 -20.19
CA VAL A 272 1.05 -2.58 -18.97
C VAL A 272 1.80 -1.27 -19.21
N ASN A 273 1.23 -0.18 -18.70
CA ASN A 273 1.85 1.14 -18.61
C ASN A 273 1.74 1.60 -17.16
N ILE A 274 2.88 1.67 -16.45
CA ILE A 274 2.91 1.92 -15.00
C ILE A 274 3.89 3.03 -14.69
N THR A 275 3.42 4.01 -13.92
CA THR A 275 4.21 5.11 -13.40
C THR A 275 4.11 5.15 -11.88
N LEU A 276 5.26 5.17 -11.20
CA LEU A 276 5.33 5.43 -9.77
C LEU A 276 5.38 6.93 -9.53
N LYS A 277 4.56 7.42 -8.60
CA LYS A 277 4.38 8.85 -8.36
C LYS A 277 4.68 9.27 -6.92
N PRO A 278 5.23 10.46 -6.71
CA PRO A 278 5.31 11.05 -5.37
C PRO A 278 3.93 11.30 -4.76
N GLU A 279 2.94 11.66 -5.59
CA GLU A 279 1.60 12.03 -5.16
C GLU A 279 0.53 11.49 -6.10
N ILE A 280 -0.55 10.96 -5.51
CA ILE A 280 -1.83 10.62 -6.14
C ILE A 280 -2.94 11.25 -5.29
N GLU A 281 -3.96 11.83 -5.91
CA GLU A 281 -5.06 12.47 -5.19
C GLU A 281 -5.71 11.47 -4.23
N GLY A 282 -5.89 11.86 -2.96
CA GLY A 282 -6.52 11.01 -1.92
C GLY A 282 -5.58 10.03 -1.21
N SER A 283 -4.40 9.72 -1.75
CA SER A 283 -3.46 8.80 -1.10
C SER A 283 -2.88 9.37 0.20
N VAL A 284 -2.78 8.53 1.23
CA VAL A 284 -2.10 8.85 2.50
C VAL A 284 -0.57 8.73 2.39
N HIS A 285 -0.07 8.09 1.32
CA HIS A 285 1.35 7.88 1.06
C HIS A 285 2.01 9.01 0.28
N ASN A 286 1.28 10.09 0.01
CA ASN A 286 1.82 11.26 -0.66
C ASN A 286 2.97 11.87 0.13
N SER A 287 4.12 12.06 -0.55
CA SER A 287 5.31 12.67 0.04
C SER A 287 6.20 13.27 -1.04
N LYS A 288 7.03 14.24 -0.66
CA LYS A 288 8.08 14.79 -1.53
C LYS A 288 9.42 14.09 -1.36
N TYR A 289 9.59 13.29 -0.31
CA TYR A 289 10.83 12.58 0.03
C TYR A 289 10.51 11.20 0.64
N ASP A 290 11.47 10.30 0.58
CA ASP A 290 11.37 8.99 1.21
C ASP A 290 12.00 8.97 2.61
N SER A 291 11.93 7.82 3.28
CA SER A 291 12.48 7.60 4.62
C SER A 291 14.02 7.70 4.70
N ASP A 292 14.72 7.87 3.59
CA ASP A 292 16.16 8.13 3.54
C ASP A 292 16.49 9.61 3.28
N GLY A 293 15.46 10.45 3.06
CA GLY A 293 15.60 11.86 2.72
C GLY A 293 15.88 12.10 1.24
N VAL A 294 15.67 11.09 0.40
CA VAL A 294 15.78 11.25 -1.06
C VAL A 294 14.53 11.93 -1.59
N LYS A 295 14.70 13.00 -2.38
CA LYS A 295 13.59 13.62 -3.08
C LYS A 295 12.95 12.60 -4.05
N LEU A 296 11.66 12.36 -3.89
CA LEU A 296 10.90 11.46 -4.77
C LEU A 296 10.80 12.02 -6.19
N LYS A 297 11.02 11.15 -7.18
CA LYS A 297 10.96 11.50 -8.60
C LYS A 297 9.95 10.59 -9.29
N GLU A 298 8.94 11.18 -9.94
CA GLU A 298 8.02 10.43 -10.81
C GLU A 298 8.82 9.55 -11.76
N THR A 299 8.50 8.26 -11.79
CA THR A 299 9.27 7.26 -12.52
C THR A 299 8.34 6.32 -13.27
N GLN A 300 8.27 6.43 -14.59
CA GLN A 300 7.60 5.44 -15.42
C GLN A 300 8.44 4.17 -15.46
N ILE A 301 7.95 3.09 -14.85
CA ILE A 301 8.66 1.80 -14.76
C ILE A 301 8.34 0.87 -15.95
N PHE A 302 7.09 0.90 -16.43
CA PHE A 302 6.66 0.16 -17.62
C PHE A 302 6.05 1.10 -18.65
N LYS A 303 6.42 0.89 -19.90
CA LYS A 303 5.83 1.55 -21.08
C LYS A 303 5.58 0.53 -22.18
N ASP A 304 4.33 0.46 -22.66
CA ASP A 304 3.89 -0.47 -23.71
C ASP A 304 4.37 -1.91 -23.43
N GLY A 305 4.18 -2.37 -22.17
CA GLY A 305 4.57 -3.71 -21.71
C GLY A 305 6.07 -3.93 -21.50
N LYS A 306 6.91 -2.92 -21.76
CA LYS A 306 8.36 -3.01 -21.60
C LYS A 306 8.81 -2.35 -20.31
N MET A 307 9.62 -3.03 -19.51
CA MET A 307 10.26 -2.43 -18.34
C MET A 307 11.37 -1.48 -18.77
N ILE A 308 11.19 -0.17 -18.54
CA ILE A 308 12.09 0.88 -19.06
C ILE A 308 12.95 1.54 -17.99
N ASN A 309 12.52 1.52 -16.72
CA ASN A 309 13.26 2.08 -15.61
C ASN A 309 13.14 1.19 -14.36
N LEU A 310 14.06 1.41 -13.43
CA LEU A 310 14.01 0.87 -12.08
C LEU A 310 13.65 1.99 -11.09
N SER A 311 12.93 1.65 -10.04
CA SER A 311 12.72 2.51 -8.88
C SER A 311 13.68 2.08 -7.77
N ALA A 312 14.49 3.00 -7.24
CA ALA A 312 15.47 2.68 -6.23
C ALA A 312 15.66 3.80 -5.20
N GLY A 313 15.61 3.44 -3.92
CA GLY A 313 16.08 4.30 -2.83
C GLY A 313 17.61 4.41 -2.80
N GLN A 314 18.11 5.28 -1.92
CA GLN A 314 19.52 5.70 -1.86
C GLN A 314 20.52 4.53 -1.86
N ARG A 315 20.29 3.52 -1.04
CA ARG A 315 21.18 2.38 -0.87
C ARG A 315 21.37 1.56 -2.15
N PHE A 316 20.27 1.09 -2.74
CA PHE A 316 20.34 0.21 -3.92
C PHE A 316 20.68 0.98 -5.20
N ALA A 317 20.27 2.24 -5.31
CA ALA A 317 20.73 3.14 -6.38
C ALA A 317 22.25 3.28 -6.36
N SER A 318 22.83 3.51 -5.17
CA SER A 318 24.29 3.58 -5.00
C SER A 318 24.99 2.26 -5.37
N TYR A 319 24.41 1.11 -4.97
CA TYR A 319 25.00 -0.20 -5.28
C TYR A 319 25.04 -0.51 -6.78
N MET A 320 24.07 -0.02 -7.52
CA MET A 320 23.94 -0.23 -8.98
C MET A 320 24.59 0.89 -9.80
N GLY A 321 24.98 2.00 -9.17
CA GLY A 321 25.54 3.18 -9.87
C GLY A 321 24.49 3.91 -10.73
N ILE A 322 23.22 3.90 -10.30
CA ILE A 322 22.12 4.64 -10.96
C ILE A 322 21.66 5.80 -10.09
N GLU A 323 20.88 6.71 -10.66
CA GLU A 323 20.28 7.80 -9.92
C GLU A 323 19.18 7.28 -9.00
N ALA A 324 19.13 7.76 -7.76
CA ALA A 324 18.06 7.43 -6.81
C ALA A 324 16.76 8.14 -7.23
N THR A 325 15.67 7.39 -7.30
CA THR A 325 14.31 7.90 -7.50
C THR A 325 13.58 8.16 -6.19
N GLY A 326 14.15 7.65 -5.10
CA GLY A 326 13.50 7.43 -3.83
C GLY A 326 12.62 6.18 -3.82
N ASN A 327 12.15 5.79 -2.64
CA ASN A 327 11.24 4.67 -2.46
C ASN A 327 9.80 5.15 -2.70
N LEU A 328 9.39 5.16 -3.96
CA LEU A 328 8.02 5.52 -4.38
C LEU A 328 7.04 4.42 -3.98
N VAL A 329 5.88 4.82 -3.47
CA VAL A 329 4.82 3.90 -3.01
C VAL A 329 3.57 4.02 -3.88
N ASN A 330 3.24 5.22 -4.36
CA ASN A 330 2.06 5.43 -5.17
C ASN A 330 2.25 4.90 -6.59
N ILE A 331 1.29 4.10 -7.05
CA ILE A 331 1.31 3.43 -8.35
C ILE A 331 0.15 3.92 -9.22
N GLU A 332 0.44 4.44 -10.40
CA GLU A 332 -0.54 4.78 -11.43
C GLU A 332 -0.41 3.80 -12.59
N VAL A 333 -1.53 3.16 -12.95
CA VAL A 333 -1.63 2.24 -14.09
C VAL A 333 -2.55 2.87 -15.13
N ALA A 334 -2.11 2.92 -16.38
CA ALA A 334 -2.93 3.46 -17.46
C ALA A 334 -4.21 2.63 -17.68
N PRO A 335 -5.33 3.25 -18.13
CA PRO A 335 -6.55 2.52 -18.46
C PRO A 335 -6.31 1.51 -19.57
N GLY A 336 -7.09 0.41 -19.53
CA GLY A 336 -7.06 -0.60 -20.57
C GLY A 336 -7.95 -0.29 -21.78
N SER A 337 -8.16 -1.31 -22.61
CA SER A 337 -8.80 -1.16 -23.93
C SER A 337 -10.31 -1.40 -23.92
N ILE A 338 -10.86 -2.12 -22.94
CA ILE A 338 -12.26 -2.57 -22.92
C ILE A 338 -13.04 -2.06 -21.70
N SER A 339 -14.36 -1.91 -21.82
CA SER A 339 -15.22 -1.55 -20.68
C SER A 339 -15.67 -2.78 -19.90
N ILE A 340 -16.15 -2.58 -18.67
CA ILE A 340 -16.75 -3.68 -17.88
C ILE A 340 -17.95 -4.32 -18.59
N ASP A 341 -18.74 -3.53 -19.32
CA ASP A 341 -19.86 -4.05 -20.10
C ASP A 341 -19.40 -4.96 -21.25
N GLU A 342 -18.23 -4.65 -21.84
CA GLU A 342 -17.61 -5.53 -22.84
C GLU A 342 -17.08 -6.81 -22.22
N MET A 343 -16.44 -6.74 -21.04
CA MET A 343 -15.97 -7.91 -20.29
C MET A 343 -17.12 -8.88 -19.94
N ARG A 344 -18.30 -8.36 -19.63
CA ARG A 344 -19.49 -9.13 -19.22
C ARG A 344 -20.31 -9.75 -20.36
N LYS A 345 -19.96 -9.48 -21.64
CA LYS A 345 -20.76 -9.99 -22.78
C LYS A 345 -20.74 -11.51 -22.96
N SER A 346 -19.63 -12.16 -22.64
CA SER A 346 -19.46 -13.60 -22.77
C SER A 346 -19.60 -14.29 -21.41
N ARG A 347 -19.59 -15.62 -21.40
CA ARG A 347 -19.53 -16.44 -20.19
C ARG A 347 -18.34 -16.02 -19.33
N HIS A 348 -18.58 -15.67 -18.06
CA HIS A 348 -17.55 -15.15 -17.17
C HIS A 348 -17.85 -15.42 -15.69
N LEU A 349 -16.82 -15.36 -14.89
CA LEU A 349 -16.86 -15.33 -13.43
C LEU A 349 -16.34 -13.99 -12.93
N GLU A 350 -17.23 -13.14 -12.43
CA GLU A 350 -16.85 -11.86 -11.82
C GLU A 350 -16.66 -12.04 -10.31
N ILE A 351 -15.42 -12.05 -9.84
CA ILE A 351 -15.09 -12.20 -8.42
C ILE A 351 -15.23 -10.86 -7.73
N LYS A 352 -16.08 -10.80 -6.71
CA LYS A 352 -16.38 -9.60 -5.94
C LYS A 352 -15.55 -9.47 -4.68
N SER A 353 -15.25 -10.59 -4.03
CA SER A 353 -14.38 -10.60 -2.86
C SER A 353 -13.72 -11.97 -2.68
N PHE A 354 -12.49 -11.92 -2.21
CA PHE A 354 -11.73 -13.09 -1.81
C PHE A 354 -11.75 -13.28 -0.29
N SER A 355 -11.57 -14.51 0.18
CA SER A 355 -11.21 -14.78 1.56
C SER A 355 -9.73 -14.45 1.79
N SER A 356 -8.92 -14.69 0.77
CA SER A 356 -7.48 -14.49 0.78
C SER A 356 -6.99 -14.40 -0.67
N PHE A 357 -6.94 -13.19 -1.25
CA PHE A 357 -6.25 -12.98 -2.51
C PHE A 357 -4.75 -12.84 -2.26
N GLN A 358 -3.97 -13.62 -2.94
CA GLN A 358 -2.52 -13.57 -2.87
C GLN A 358 -1.94 -13.35 -4.27
N ALA A 359 -1.00 -12.43 -4.36
CA ALA A 359 -0.17 -12.24 -5.52
C ALA A 359 1.30 -12.31 -5.06
N ASP A 360 1.96 -13.43 -5.38
CA ASP A 360 3.40 -13.56 -5.13
C ASP A 360 4.16 -12.79 -6.21
N ALA A 361 4.57 -11.59 -5.85
CA ALA A 361 5.26 -10.67 -6.75
C ALA A 361 6.64 -11.22 -7.22
N SER A 362 7.22 -12.20 -6.53
CA SER A 362 8.51 -12.78 -6.89
C SER A 362 8.40 -13.85 -7.99
N ILE A 363 7.33 -14.61 -7.99
CA ILE A 363 7.13 -15.71 -8.95
C ILE A 363 5.96 -15.50 -9.91
N GLY A 364 5.10 -14.50 -9.65
CA GLY A 364 3.97 -14.13 -10.48
C GLY A 364 2.75 -15.04 -10.34
N ILE A 365 2.68 -15.90 -9.32
CA ILE A 365 1.48 -16.67 -9.00
C ILE A 365 0.49 -15.75 -8.29
N PHE A 366 -0.77 -15.78 -8.74
CA PHE A 366 -1.85 -15.03 -8.12
C PHE A 366 -3.14 -15.85 -8.10
N GLY A 367 -4.06 -15.48 -7.20
CA GLY A 367 -5.34 -16.14 -7.04
C GLY A 367 -5.72 -16.29 -5.58
N GLY A 368 -6.69 -17.14 -5.30
CA GLY A 368 -7.19 -17.42 -3.97
C GLY A 368 -8.58 -18.02 -3.98
N GLU A 369 -9.08 -18.25 -2.79
CA GLU A 369 -10.46 -18.67 -2.56
C GLU A 369 -11.36 -17.42 -2.50
N PHE A 370 -12.45 -17.40 -3.25
CA PHE A 370 -13.40 -16.30 -3.23
C PHE A 370 -14.60 -16.55 -2.29
N ARG A 371 -15.02 -15.51 -1.60
CA ARG A 371 -16.21 -15.49 -0.75
C ARG A 371 -17.46 -15.09 -1.51
N LEU A 372 -17.29 -14.37 -2.62
CA LEU A 372 -18.39 -13.93 -3.46
C LEU A 372 -17.94 -13.80 -4.90
N ALA A 373 -18.68 -14.44 -5.81
CA ALA A 373 -18.57 -14.21 -7.24
C ALA A 373 -19.93 -14.26 -7.93
N LYS A 374 -20.04 -13.59 -9.08
CA LYS A 374 -21.17 -13.65 -9.99
C LYS A 374 -20.77 -14.44 -11.22
N TYR A 375 -21.34 -15.62 -11.38
CA TYR A 375 -21.09 -16.49 -12.53
C TYR A 375 -22.20 -16.33 -13.57
N PHE A 376 -21.84 -15.80 -14.75
CA PHE A 376 -22.71 -15.76 -15.91
C PHE A 376 -22.40 -16.93 -16.84
N ASP A 377 -23.31 -17.87 -17.00
CA ASP A 377 -23.13 -19.08 -17.80
C ASP A 377 -23.37 -18.87 -19.31
N GLY A 378 -23.72 -17.65 -19.71
CA GLY A 378 -24.15 -17.26 -21.06
C GLY A 378 -25.65 -17.06 -21.19
N LYS A 379 -26.45 -17.35 -20.15
CA LYS A 379 -27.89 -17.20 -20.10
C LYS A 379 -28.39 -16.54 -18.82
N GLU A 380 -27.89 -16.98 -17.69
CA GLU A 380 -28.29 -16.49 -16.37
C GLU A 380 -27.07 -16.21 -15.48
N THR A 381 -27.25 -15.33 -14.50
CA THR A 381 -26.22 -15.03 -13.50
C THR A 381 -26.56 -15.74 -12.19
N LYS A 382 -25.58 -16.49 -11.65
CA LYS A 382 -25.66 -17.14 -10.34
C LYS A 382 -24.71 -16.46 -9.36
N ILE A 383 -25.14 -16.31 -8.12
CA ILE A 383 -24.32 -15.80 -7.04
C ILE A 383 -23.71 -17.00 -6.32
N ILE A 384 -22.39 -17.11 -6.33
CA ILE A 384 -21.65 -18.28 -5.82
C ILE A 384 -20.53 -17.88 -4.86
N ASN A 385 -20.14 -18.82 -4.00
CA ASN A 385 -19.06 -18.69 -3.01
C ASN A 385 -18.18 -19.95 -2.98
N ASN A 386 -17.10 -19.91 -2.17
CA ASN A 386 -16.24 -21.06 -1.84
C ASN A 386 -15.57 -21.74 -3.04
N GLY A 387 -15.40 -21.07 -4.15
CA GLY A 387 -14.55 -21.54 -5.24
C GLY A 387 -13.15 -20.89 -5.17
N ALA A 388 -12.20 -21.48 -5.86
CA ALA A 388 -10.83 -20.99 -5.88
C ALA A 388 -10.22 -21.06 -7.30
N PHE A 389 -9.24 -20.20 -7.55
CA PHE A 389 -8.37 -20.33 -8.71
C PHE A 389 -6.93 -19.95 -8.36
N SER A 390 -6.01 -20.44 -9.19
CA SER A 390 -4.63 -20.02 -9.21
C SER A 390 -4.16 -19.86 -10.65
N ALA A 391 -3.42 -18.80 -10.92
CA ALA A 391 -2.88 -18.52 -12.24
C ALA A 391 -1.48 -17.90 -12.13
N ASN A 392 -0.75 -17.80 -13.23
CA ASN A 392 0.55 -17.15 -13.27
C ASN A 392 0.52 -15.96 -14.23
N ILE A 393 0.94 -14.80 -13.75
CA ILE A 393 1.00 -13.55 -14.53
C ILE A 393 1.86 -13.70 -15.77
N MET A 394 2.98 -14.44 -15.68
CA MET A 394 3.88 -14.65 -16.81
C MET A 394 3.24 -15.45 -17.96
N GLU A 395 2.27 -16.30 -17.64
CA GLU A 395 1.51 -17.10 -18.64
C GLU A 395 0.26 -16.36 -19.09
N LYS A 396 -0.56 -15.90 -18.14
CA LYS A 396 -1.85 -15.26 -18.41
C LYS A 396 -1.71 -13.83 -18.92
N GLY A 397 -0.60 -13.14 -18.65
CA GLY A 397 -0.31 -11.80 -19.18
C GLY A 397 -0.30 -11.70 -20.71
N LEU A 398 -0.26 -12.84 -21.40
CA LEU A 398 -0.39 -12.86 -22.86
C LEU A 398 -1.83 -12.58 -23.35
N ASP A 399 -2.85 -12.81 -22.52
CA ASP A 399 -4.27 -12.67 -22.89
C ASP A 399 -5.08 -12.09 -21.73
N MET A 400 -4.62 -10.94 -21.21
CA MET A 400 -5.29 -10.16 -20.18
C MET A 400 -5.74 -8.81 -20.72
N TYR A 401 -6.84 -8.32 -20.21
CA TYR A 401 -7.40 -7.02 -20.56
C TYR A 401 -7.73 -6.23 -19.32
N PHE A 402 -7.45 -4.93 -19.36
CA PHE A 402 -7.76 -4.01 -18.28
C PHE A 402 -8.97 -3.17 -18.64
N SER A 403 -9.69 -2.69 -17.62
CA SER A 403 -10.87 -1.85 -17.86
C SER A 403 -10.49 -0.42 -18.22
N LYS A 404 -11.40 0.24 -18.98
CA LYS A 404 -11.40 1.69 -19.17
C LYS A 404 -11.79 2.42 -17.89
N GLU A 405 -12.65 1.81 -17.09
CA GLU A 405 -13.07 2.34 -15.80
C GLU A 405 -11.91 2.29 -14.82
N MET A 406 -11.66 3.42 -14.18
CA MET A 406 -10.58 3.62 -13.23
C MET A 406 -11.12 3.60 -11.80
N ILE A 407 -10.25 3.25 -10.86
CA ILE A 407 -10.51 3.30 -9.43
C ILE A 407 -9.31 3.89 -8.69
N HIS A 408 -9.58 4.61 -7.62
CA HIS A 408 -8.59 5.01 -6.64
C HIS A 408 -8.76 4.16 -5.37
N ILE A 409 -7.69 3.53 -4.92
CA ILE A 409 -7.65 2.75 -3.67
C ILE A 409 -6.30 3.04 -3.01
N ASP A 410 -6.31 3.84 -1.96
CA ASP A 410 -5.11 4.24 -1.20
C ASP A 410 -3.97 4.71 -2.12
N ASN A 411 -2.91 3.92 -2.28
CA ASN A 411 -1.75 4.25 -3.11
C ASN A 411 -1.87 3.83 -4.58
N TYR A 412 -3.02 3.31 -4.98
CA TYR A 412 -3.26 2.83 -6.34
C TYR A 412 -4.26 3.72 -7.07
N TYR A 413 -3.92 4.13 -8.28
CA TYR A 413 -4.84 4.69 -9.26
C TYR A 413 -4.69 3.94 -10.58
N GLY A 414 -5.74 3.27 -11.01
CA GLY A 414 -5.64 2.40 -12.19
C GLY A 414 -6.97 1.73 -12.57
N PRO A 415 -6.93 0.77 -13.52
CA PRO A 415 -8.11 0.02 -13.94
C PRO A 415 -8.86 -0.59 -12.76
N LYS A 416 -10.19 -0.48 -12.79
CA LYS A 416 -11.07 -1.07 -11.75
C LYS A 416 -11.22 -2.57 -11.90
N TYR A 417 -11.03 -3.10 -13.12
CA TYR A 417 -11.26 -4.51 -13.43
C TYR A 417 -10.13 -5.10 -14.27
N ILE A 418 -9.84 -6.38 -14.05
CA ILE A 418 -8.91 -7.17 -14.86
C ILE A 418 -9.66 -8.39 -15.38
N LEU A 419 -9.69 -8.57 -16.71
CA LEU A 419 -10.21 -9.76 -17.37
C LEU A 419 -9.05 -10.71 -17.70
N ILE A 420 -9.15 -11.96 -17.25
CA ILE A 420 -8.18 -13.02 -17.49
C ILE A 420 -8.88 -14.14 -18.22
N LYS A 421 -8.33 -14.57 -19.36
CA LYS A 421 -8.90 -15.61 -20.21
C LYS A 421 -8.59 -17.02 -19.72
N ASP A 422 -9.52 -17.95 -19.96
CA ASP A 422 -9.34 -19.40 -19.81
C ASP A 422 -8.79 -19.83 -18.44
N VAL A 423 -9.53 -19.56 -17.37
CA VAL A 423 -9.18 -19.97 -16.00
C VAL A 423 -10.04 -21.14 -15.58
N ASN A 424 -9.47 -22.08 -14.84
CA ASN A 424 -10.21 -23.15 -14.20
C ASN A 424 -10.50 -22.81 -12.74
N ILE A 425 -11.72 -23.07 -12.30
CA ILE A 425 -12.19 -22.86 -10.93
C ILE A 425 -12.40 -24.22 -10.28
N GLY A 426 -11.78 -24.42 -9.13
CA GLY A 426 -11.90 -25.61 -8.31
C GLY A 426 -12.58 -25.36 -6.98
#